data_e68aead5de9bc23b80fe02e2764714bb
#
_entry.id   e68aead5de9bc23b80fe02e2764714bb
#
_cell.length_a   1.000
_cell.length_b   1.000
_cell.length_c   1.000
_cell.angle_alpha   90.00
_cell.angle_beta   90.00
_cell.angle_gamma   90.00
#
_symmetry.space_group_name_H-M   'P 1'
#
loop_
_entity.id
_entity.type
_entity.pdbx_description
1 polymer ?
#
loop_
_entity_poly.entity_id
_entity_poly.type
_entity_poly.pdbx_seq_one_letter_code
_entity_poly.pdbx_strand_id
1 'polypeptide(L)'
;MKKSISLLLLFVAFVAQAQVVGNRNVINKKRNLDNFTEINITGDFEVSLTRGNSAFAEVEADENLHDLIRTDVVDGVLFIKAAKEIKRSKRQEIKIEFPETITKIRIEENAELDASEGLNLSDLEIDTFGKSKLFLTLNVSNFKLHNNEDAKIELNLKAENAYFQLNGSAKIKALVNAPVFKLDSYERADAEIEGTVEDFELRTEHSSNFKGKNLLTTNAKLTAEGRSKNEISVTENLSIIAEDRSETTIFNTPKIELEKFTGEAILKKAEF
;
A
#
# COMPACT_ATOMS: atom_id res chain seq x y z
N MET A 1 -19.43 66.22 21.12
CA MET A 1 -18.83 64.90 21.39
C MET A 1 -18.92 64.11 20.07
N LYS A 2 -17.82 64.02 19.32
CA LYS A 2 -17.75 63.29 18.04
C LYS A 2 -17.22 61.88 18.35
N LYS A 3 -18.01 60.84 18.10
CA LYS A 3 -17.57 59.43 18.19
C LYS A 3 -16.88 59.03 16.89
N SER A 4 -15.58 58.88 16.91
CA SER A 4 -14.80 58.29 15.80
C SER A 4 -14.97 56.79 15.84
N ILE A 5 -15.59 56.23 14.79
CA ILE A 5 -15.66 54.79 14.57
C ILE A 5 -14.44 54.41 13.76
N SER A 6 -13.46 53.76 14.41
CA SER A 6 -12.31 53.12 13.75
C SER A 6 -12.77 51.82 13.09
N LEU A 7 -12.86 51.83 11.77
CA LEU A 7 -13.13 50.65 10.96
C LEU A 7 -11.80 49.86 10.79
N LEU A 8 -11.64 48.83 11.59
CA LEU A 8 -10.51 47.91 11.50
C LEU A 8 -10.76 46.97 10.28
N LEU A 9 -10.14 47.28 9.16
CA LEU A 9 -10.11 46.45 7.96
C LEU A 9 -9.19 45.26 8.25
N LEU A 10 -9.79 44.08 8.57
CA LEU A 10 -9.10 42.82 8.69
C LEU A 10 -8.73 42.34 7.28
N PHE A 11 -7.51 42.59 6.84
CA PHE A 11 -6.96 42.05 5.58
C PHE A 11 -6.69 40.57 5.79
N VAL A 12 -7.66 39.72 5.46
CA VAL A 12 -7.45 38.27 5.31
C VAL A 12 -6.68 38.08 4.01
N ALA A 13 -5.38 37.94 4.09
CA ALA A 13 -4.56 37.52 2.97
C ALA A 13 -4.93 36.09 2.63
N PHE A 14 -5.83 35.91 1.66
CA PHE A 14 -5.99 34.63 0.97
C PHE A 14 -4.67 34.38 0.22
N VAL A 15 -3.84 33.49 0.74
CA VAL A 15 -2.75 32.90 -0.03
C VAL A 15 -3.42 32.04 -1.10
N ALA A 16 -3.68 32.64 -2.25
CA ALA A 16 -4.12 31.90 -3.44
C ALA A 16 -2.96 30.96 -3.80
N GLN A 17 -3.06 29.71 -3.48
CA GLN A 17 -2.19 28.68 -4.00
C GLN A 17 -2.41 28.68 -5.53
N ALA A 18 -1.42 29.16 -6.27
CA ALA A 18 -1.50 29.20 -7.72
C ALA A 18 -1.47 27.79 -8.27
N GLN A 19 -2.65 27.22 -8.51
CA GLN A 19 -2.81 25.93 -9.17
C GLN A 19 -2.33 26.05 -10.62
N VAL A 20 -1.59 25.05 -11.10
CA VAL A 20 -1.06 25.06 -12.46
C VAL A 20 -1.86 24.11 -13.33
N VAL A 21 -2.09 24.51 -14.58
CA VAL A 21 -2.76 23.70 -15.60
C VAL A 21 -1.76 23.39 -16.71
N GLY A 22 -1.70 22.11 -17.11
CA GLY A 22 -0.88 21.66 -18.23
C GLY A 22 -1.34 22.25 -19.57
N ASN A 23 -0.37 22.50 -20.45
CA ASN A 23 -0.62 23.07 -21.78
C ASN A 23 -1.03 22.03 -22.83
N ARG A 24 -1.11 20.74 -22.44
CA ARG A 24 -1.49 19.59 -23.26
C ARG A 24 -0.50 19.24 -24.38
N ASN A 25 0.64 19.92 -24.46
CA ASN A 25 1.76 19.59 -25.33
C ASN A 25 2.70 18.64 -24.56
N VAL A 26 2.51 17.33 -24.72
CA VAL A 26 3.28 16.32 -23.99
C VAL A 26 4.65 16.15 -24.61
N ILE A 27 5.69 16.27 -23.79
CA ILE A 27 7.08 15.97 -24.16
C ILE A 27 7.70 15.00 -23.17
N ASN A 28 8.77 14.35 -23.58
CA ASN A 28 9.54 13.45 -22.75
C ASN A 28 10.90 14.07 -22.42
N LYS A 29 11.32 14.01 -21.15
CA LYS A 29 12.64 14.44 -20.70
C LYS A 29 13.29 13.37 -19.85
N LYS A 30 14.48 12.94 -20.27
CA LYS A 30 15.34 12.05 -19.46
C LYS A 30 16.17 12.87 -18.48
N ARG A 31 16.24 12.41 -17.22
CA ARG A 31 16.98 13.02 -16.13
C ARG A 31 17.88 11.95 -15.49
N ASN A 32 19.17 12.18 -15.46
CA ASN A 32 20.07 11.31 -14.69
C ASN A 32 19.82 11.52 -13.19
N LEU A 33 19.87 10.46 -12.44
CA LEU A 33 19.69 10.45 -10.99
C LEU A 33 21.00 10.02 -10.33
N ASP A 34 21.25 10.55 -9.14
CA ASP A 34 22.23 9.97 -8.25
C ASP A 34 21.71 8.61 -7.73
N ASN A 35 22.58 7.79 -7.12
CA ASN A 35 22.17 6.52 -6.55
C ASN A 35 21.23 6.72 -5.37
N PHE A 36 20.21 5.87 -5.27
CA PHE A 36 19.22 5.88 -4.20
C PHE A 36 18.83 4.45 -3.81
N THR A 37 18.39 4.29 -2.57
CA THR A 37 17.88 3.04 -2.02
C THR A 37 16.44 3.17 -1.52
N GLU A 38 15.93 4.39 -1.46
CA GLU A 38 14.55 4.70 -1.05
C GLU A 38 13.86 5.59 -2.07
N ILE A 39 12.53 5.43 -2.18
CA ILE A 39 11.68 6.24 -3.07
C ILE A 39 10.53 6.82 -2.26
N ASN A 40 10.29 8.12 -2.44
CA ASN A 40 9.12 8.83 -1.91
C ASN A 40 8.34 9.48 -3.06
N ILE A 41 7.08 9.07 -3.24
CA ILE A 41 6.19 9.54 -4.31
C ILE A 41 5.01 10.24 -3.67
N THR A 42 4.80 11.51 -4.01
CA THR A 42 3.68 12.33 -3.50
C THR A 42 3.03 13.12 -4.63
N GLY A 43 1.74 12.96 -4.82
CA GLY A 43 0.95 13.66 -5.87
C GLY A 43 0.18 12.71 -6.78
N ASP A 44 -0.23 13.23 -7.95
CA ASP A 44 -1.02 12.49 -8.95
C ASP A 44 -0.10 11.97 -10.07
N PHE A 45 0.90 11.16 -9.74
CA PHE A 45 1.86 10.60 -10.69
C PHE A 45 1.58 9.13 -10.97
N GLU A 46 1.77 8.73 -12.22
CA GLU A 46 1.88 7.33 -12.64
C GLU A 46 3.36 6.98 -12.74
N VAL A 47 3.88 6.19 -11.79
CA VAL A 47 5.30 5.85 -11.71
C VAL A 47 5.50 4.38 -12.04
N SER A 48 6.43 4.07 -12.93
CA SER A 48 6.86 2.69 -13.19
C SER A 48 8.31 2.48 -12.77
N LEU A 49 8.59 1.31 -12.18
CA LEU A 49 9.92 0.91 -11.72
C LEU A 49 10.45 -0.23 -12.56
N THR A 50 11.66 -0.07 -13.08
CA THR A 50 12.36 -1.13 -13.83
C THR A 50 13.80 -1.23 -13.35
N ARG A 51 14.27 -2.45 -13.11
CA ARG A 51 15.67 -2.68 -12.80
C ARG A 51 16.50 -2.62 -14.07
N GLY A 52 17.59 -1.84 -14.07
CA GLY A 52 18.47 -1.67 -15.22
C GLY A 52 19.92 -1.49 -14.83
N ASN A 53 20.69 -0.81 -15.68
CA ASN A 53 22.14 -0.63 -15.48
C ASN A 53 22.53 0.80 -15.07
N SER A 54 21.55 1.71 -15.02
CA SER A 54 21.79 3.12 -14.71
C SER A 54 20.62 3.72 -13.94
N ALA A 55 20.87 4.76 -13.15
CA ALA A 55 19.84 5.49 -12.43
C ALA A 55 19.37 6.67 -13.29
N PHE A 56 18.11 6.63 -13.74
CA PHE A 56 17.50 7.76 -14.43
C PHE A 56 15.98 7.79 -14.26
N ALA A 57 15.40 8.97 -14.42
CA ALA A 57 13.98 9.20 -14.57
C ALA A 57 13.67 9.65 -16.01
N GLU A 58 12.71 9.01 -16.64
CA GLU A 58 12.12 9.45 -17.90
C GLU A 58 10.74 10.02 -17.61
N VAL A 59 10.62 11.34 -17.71
CA VAL A 59 9.40 12.09 -17.35
C VAL A 59 8.64 12.44 -18.62
N GLU A 60 7.44 11.87 -18.79
CA GLU A 60 6.49 12.20 -19.84
C GLU A 60 5.37 13.06 -19.25
N ALA A 61 5.38 14.36 -19.57
CA ALA A 61 4.45 15.31 -19.00
C ALA A 61 4.16 16.47 -19.97
N ASP A 62 3.13 17.26 -19.66
CA ASP A 62 2.88 18.52 -20.36
C ASP A 62 4.10 19.43 -20.22
N GLU A 63 4.55 20.04 -21.31
CA GLU A 63 5.82 20.78 -21.42
C GLU A 63 6.01 21.82 -20.31
N ASN A 64 4.97 22.58 -20.00
CA ASN A 64 5.02 23.62 -18.97
C ASN A 64 5.05 23.07 -17.53
N LEU A 65 4.88 21.76 -17.33
CA LEU A 65 4.91 21.12 -16.01
C LEU A 65 6.28 20.55 -15.65
N HIS A 66 7.18 20.37 -16.62
CA HIS A 66 8.48 19.72 -16.39
C HIS A 66 9.34 20.40 -15.32
N ASP A 67 9.30 21.74 -15.24
CA ASP A 67 10.07 22.49 -14.24
C ASP A 67 9.42 22.46 -12.84
N LEU A 68 8.18 21.99 -12.75
CA LEU A 68 7.44 21.82 -11.49
C LEU A 68 7.55 20.39 -10.96
N ILE A 69 7.72 19.39 -11.85
CA ILE A 69 7.89 18.01 -11.46
C ILE A 69 9.33 17.81 -10.99
N ARG A 70 9.50 17.45 -9.72
CA ARG A 70 10.78 17.17 -9.08
C ARG A 70 11.06 15.68 -9.08
N THR A 71 12.31 15.32 -9.37
CA THR A 71 12.86 13.97 -9.29
C THR A 71 14.27 14.08 -8.70
N ASP A 72 14.33 14.61 -7.47
CA ASP A 72 15.59 14.93 -6.81
C ASP A 72 15.99 13.79 -5.86
N VAL A 73 17.27 13.40 -5.85
CA VAL A 73 17.83 12.46 -4.86
C VAL A 73 18.49 13.26 -3.75
N VAL A 74 18.06 13.04 -2.51
CA VAL A 74 18.62 13.68 -1.32
C VAL A 74 18.88 12.58 -0.27
N ASP A 75 20.08 12.49 0.23
CA ASP A 75 20.50 11.51 1.25
C ASP A 75 20.09 10.05 0.91
N GLY A 76 20.20 9.67 -0.37
CA GLY A 76 19.85 8.32 -0.84
C GLY A 76 18.36 8.07 -1.03
N VAL A 77 17.50 9.08 -0.91
CA VAL A 77 16.05 9.02 -1.15
C VAL A 77 15.71 9.75 -2.44
N LEU A 78 15.07 9.08 -3.39
CA LEU A 78 14.49 9.70 -4.58
C LEU A 78 13.12 10.30 -4.22
N PHE A 79 13.00 11.61 -4.32
CA PHE A 79 11.74 12.33 -4.15
C PHE A 79 11.08 12.62 -5.50
N ILE A 80 9.87 12.10 -5.70
CA ILE A 80 9.01 12.39 -6.85
C ILE A 80 7.82 13.19 -6.35
N LYS A 81 7.78 14.49 -6.69
CA LYS A 81 6.72 15.39 -6.24
C LYS A 81 6.57 16.61 -7.14
N ALA A 82 5.42 17.28 -7.07
CA ALA A 82 5.20 18.56 -7.72
C ALA A 82 5.58 19.73 -6.78
N ALA A 83 6.29 20.74 -7.28
CA ALA A 83 6.61 21.96 -6.53
C ALA A 83 5.38 22.86 -6.29
N LYS A 84 4.30 22.65 -7.06
CA LYS A 84 3.01 23.34 -6.95
C LYS A 84 1.90 22.37 -7.31
N GLU A 85 0.70 22.58 -6.78
CA GLU A 85 -0.47 21.77 -7.13
C GLU A 85 -0.76 21.83 -8.64
N ILE A 86 -0.77 20.65 -9.29
CA ILE A 86 -1.12 20.48 -10.69
C ILE A 86 -2.60 20.11 -10.76
N LYS A 87 -3.45 21.01 -11.23
CA LYS A 87 -4.90 20.79 -11.26
C LYS A 87 -5.36 19.91 -12.40
N ARG A 88 -4.74 20.03 -13.56
CA ARG A 88 -5.04 19.25 -14.78
C ARG A 88 -3.80 19.11 -15.61
N SER A 89 -3.57 17.90 -16.10
CA SER A 89 -2.54 17.58 -17.09
C SER A 89 -3.11 16.61 -18.12
N LYS A 90 -2.43 16.44 -19.22
CA LYS A 90 -2.70 15.39 -20.18
C LYS A 90 -1.91 14.13 -19.82
N ARG A 91 -0.71 14.31 -19.22
CA ARG A 91 0.21 13.23 -18.83
C ARG A 91 1.01 13.65 -17.59
N GLN A 92 1.28 12.70 -16.69
CA GLN A 92 2.22 12.77 -15.57
C GLN A 92 2.81 11.38 -15.31
N GLU A 93 3.46 10.80 -16.32
CA GLU A 93 4.09 9.50 -16.24
C GLU A 93 5.59 9.64 -15.99
N ILE A 94 6.13 8.80 -15.09
CA ILE A 94 7.55 8.82 -14.73
C ILE A 94 8.05 7.38 -14.71
N LYS A 95 8.98 7.05 -15.62
CA LYS A 95 9.67 5.76 -15.61
C LYS A 95 10.99 5.91 -14.88
N ILE A 96 11.19 5.08 -13.87
CA ILE A 96 12.42 5.03 -13.08
C ILE A 96 13.18 3.76 -13.41
N GLU A 97 14.39 3.88 -13.93
CA GLU A 97 15.36 2.80 -13.99
C GLU A 97 16.37 2.95 -12.85
N PHE A 98 16.72 1.85 -12.18
CA PHE A 98 17.65 1.84 -11.07
C PHE A 98 18.56 0.60 -11.11
N PRO A 99 19.89 0.76 -10.85
CA PRO A 99 20.86 -0.35 -10.92
C PRO A 99 21.04 -1.08 -9.57
N GLU A 100 20.78 -0.40 -8.46
CA GLU A 100 21.02 -0.88 -7.12
C GLU A 100 19.78 -1.51 -6.47
N THR A 101 19.86 -1.85 -5.21
CA THR A 101 18.71 -2.36 -4.46
C THR A 101 17.86 -1.20 -3.93
N ILE A 102 16.53 -1.37 -3.96
CA ILE A 102 15.59 -0.51 -3.25
C ILE A 102 15.15 -1.24 -2.00
N THR A 103 15.17 -0.56 -0.86
CA THR A 103 14.81 -1.13 0.44
C THR A 103 13.53 -0.53 1.00
N LYS A 104 13.16 0.69 0.55
CA LYS A 104 11.95 1.36 1.02
C LYS A 104 11.25 2.15 -0.07
N ILE A 105 9.92 2.04 -0.10
CA ILE A 105 9.04 2.85 -0.96
C ILE A 105 7.95 3.47 -0.09
N ARG A 106 7.80 4.78 -0.18
CA ARG A 106 6.68 5.51 0.40
C ARG A 106 5.86 6.16 -0.71
N ILE A 107 4.55 5.96 -0.69
CA ILE A 107 3.65 6.49 -1.72
C ILE A 107 2.42 7.12 -1.07
N GLU A 108 2.09 8.33 -1.49
CA GLU A 108 1.08 9.16 -0.87
C GLU A 108 0.14 9.82 -1.88
N GLU A 109 -1.00 10.30 -1.39
CA GLU A 109 -2.04 11.00 -2.14
C GLU A 109 -2.73 10.09 -3.18
N ASN A 110 -2.70 10.44 -4.48
CA ASN A 110 -3.34 9.63 -5.53
C ASN A 110 -2.30 8.96 -6.46
N ALA A 111 -1.04 8.91 -6.05
CA ALA A 111 0.01 8.33 -6.88
C ALA A 111 -0.25 6.86 -7.19
N GLU A 112 0.16 6.46 -8.38
CA GLU A 112 0.10 5.08 -8.84
C GLU A 112 1.52 4.56 -9.10
N LEU A 113 1.81 3.34 -8.60
CA LEU A 113 3.11 2.69 -8.76
C LEU A 113 2.93 1.36 -9.47
N ASP A 114 3.62 1.17 -10.58
CA ASP A 114 3.69 -0.08 -11.33
C ASP A 114 5.10 -0.69 -11.27
N ALA A 115 5.17 -1.91 -10.76
CA ALA A 115 6.33 -2.79 -10.82
C ALA A 115 5.89 -4.22 -11.18
N SER A 116 4.92 -4.34 -12.09
CA SER A 116 4.32 -5.61 -12.52
C SER A 116 5.26 -6.48 -13.35
N GLU A 117 6.28 -5.91 -13.99
CA GLU A 117 7.33 -6.66 -14.70
C GLU A 117 8.20 -7.53 -13.78
N GLY A 118 8.16 -7.26 -12.47
CA GLY A 118 8.82 -8.06 -11.43
C GLY A 118 10.13 -7.47 -10.95
N LEU A 119 10.25 -7.38 -9.61
CA LEU A 119 11.46 -6.94 -8.92
C LEU A 119 12.00 -8.09 -8.06
N ASN A 120 13.32 -8.31 -8.15
CA ASN A 120 14.06 -9.22 -7.28
C ASN A 120 14.90 -8.39 -6.33
N LEU A 121 14.57 -8.41 -5.04
CA LEU A 121 15.21 -7.62 -3.99
C LEU A 121 15.50 -8.52 -2.78
N SER A 122 16.30 -8.07 -1.81
CA SER A 122 16.51 -8.79 -0.56
C SER A 122 15.41 -8.42 0.45
N ASP A 123 15.36 -7.16 0.82
CA ASP A 123 14.41 -6.64 1.80
C ASP A 123 13.66 -5.46 1.18
N LEU A 124 12.36 -5.40 1.38
CA LEU A 124 11.54 -4.26 0.93
C LEU A 124 10.48 -3.91 1.95
N GLU A 125 10.45 -2.63 2.34
CA GLU A 125 9.36 -2.03 3.10
C GLU A 125 8.56 -1.08 2.20
N ILE A 126 7.23 -1.16 2.26
CA ILE A 126 6.33 -0.26 1.53
C ILE A 126 5.33 0.37 2.50
N ASP A 127 5.28 1.70 2.50
CA ASP A 127 4.30 2.49 3.21
C ASP A 127 3.38 3.19 2.22
N THR A 128 2.06 2.97 2.31
CA THR A 128 1.08 3.63 1.44
C THR A 128 0.13 4.51 2.23
N PHE A 129 -0.28 5.63 1.63
CA PHE A 129 -1.21 6.58 2.22
C PHE A 129 -2.14 7.19 1.15
N GLY A 130 -3.21 7.82 1.60
CA GLY A 130 -4.17 8.49 0.73
C GLY A 130 -5.01 7.51 -0.08
N LYS A 131 -5.09 7.75 -1.38
CA LYS A 131 -5.78 6.89 -2.36
C LYS A 131 -4.81 6.26 -3.36
N SER A 132 -3.57 6.08 -2.94
CA SER A 132 -2.53 5.51 -3.79
C SER A 132 -2.90 4.11 -4.29
N LYS A 133 -2.33 3.74 -5.44
CA LYS A 133 -2.54 2.42 -6.04
C LYS A 133 -1.19 1.79 -6.39
N LEU A 134 -1.06 0.51 -6.11
CA LEU A 134 0.16 -0.23 -6.41
C LEU A 134 -0.17 -1.51 -7.17
N PHE A 135 0.62 -1.79 -8.22
CA PHE A 135 0.60 -3.03 -9.00
C PHE A 135 2.01 -3.62 -8.95
N LEU A 136 2.18 -4.70 -8.20
CA LEU A 136 3.50 -5.20 -7.85
C LEU A 136 3.64 -6.69 -8.14
N THR A 137 4.79 -7.07 -8.72
CA THR A 137 5.28 -8.45 -8.73
C THR A 137 6.65 -8.46 -8.06
N LEU A 138 6.77 -9.18 -6.93
CA LEU A 138 7.94 -9.15 -6.08
C LEU A 138 8.46 -10.55 -5.77
N ASN A 139 9.78 -10.71 -5.81
CA ASN A 139 10.49 -11.84 -5.27
C ASN A 139 11.54 -11.30 -4.28
N VAL A 140 11.32 -11.50 -2.98
CA VAL A 140 12.12 -10.88 -1.91
C VAL A 140 12.35 -11.89 -0.78
N SER A 141 13.38 -11.68 0.05
CA SER A 141 13.53 -12.48 1.27
C SER A 141 12.58 -11.98 2.37
N ASN A 142 12.59 -10.69 2.66
CA ASN A 142 11.73 -10.11 3.67
C ASN A 142 10.88 -8.97 3.09
N PHE A 143 9.57 -9.08 3.23
CA PHE A 143 8.63 -8.06 2.76
C PHE A 143 7.79 -7.51 3.89
N LYS A 144 7.73 -6.19 4.00
CA LYS A 144 6.91 -5.49 4.98
C LYS A 144 6.04 -4.44 4.28
N LEU A 145 4.75 -4.50 4.55
CA LEU A 145 3.76 -3.60 3.97
C LEU A 145 2.91 -2.93 5.07
N HIS A 146 2.87 -1.60 5.05
CA HIS A 146 1.89 -0.82 5.78
C HIS A 146 0.95 -0.13 4.78
N ASN A 147 -0.25 -0.68 4.64
CA ASN A 147 -1.26 -0.16 3.73
C ASN A 147 -2.31 0.62 4.52
N ASN A 148 -2.35 1.93 4.32
CA ASN A 148 -3.13 2.83 5.15
C ASN A 148 -4.22 3.57 4.36
N GLU A 149 -5.19 4.11 5.09
CA GLU A 149 -6.27 4.97 4.59
C GLU A 149 -7.14 4.29 3.52
N ASP A 150 -7.22 4.84 2.30
CA ASP A 150 -8.01 4.29 1.19
C ASP A 150 -7.13 3.66 0.09
N ALA A 151 -5.85 3.39 0.38
CA ALA A 151 -4.90 2.87 -0.60
C ALA A 151 -5.27 1.45 -1.07
N LYS A 152 -4.95 1.14 -2.32
CA LYS A 152 -5.29 -0.13 -2.98
C LYS A 152 -4.05 -0.80 -3.54
N ILE A 153 -3.91 -2.09 -3.30
CA ILE A 153 -2.75 -2.86 -3.74
C ILE A 153 -3.20 -4.13 -4.46
N GLU A 154 -2.61 -4.38 -5.61
CA GLU A 154 -2.59 -5.67 -6.28
C GLU A 154 -1.16 -6.20 -6.26
N LEU A 155 -0.94 -7.39 -5.66
CA LEU A 155 0.39 -7.90 -5.37
C LEU A 155 0.53 -9.38 -5.73
N ASN A 156 1.58 -9.70 -6.48
CA ASN A 156 2.08 -11.06 -6.62
C ASN A 156 3.40 -11.16 -5.86
N LEU A 157 3.41 -11.89 -4.74
CA LEU A 157 4.54 -11.96 -3.82
C LEU A 157 5.08 -13.39 -3.69
N LYS A 158 6.38 -13.52 -3.89
CA LYS A 158 7.16 -14.63 -3.40
C LYS A 158 8.15 -14.10 -2.37
N ALA A 159 8.09 -14.61 -1.13
CA ALA A 159 8.96 -14.18 -0.03
C ALA A 159 9.36 -15.36 0.86
N GLU A 160 10.38 -15.18 1.71
CA GLU A 160 10.65 -16.05 2.84
C GLU A 160 9.79 -15.64 4.04
N ASN A 161 9.73 -14.34 4.32
CA ASN A 161 8.92 -13.76 5.36
C ASN A 161 8.10 -12.59 4.82
N ALA A 162 6.79 -12.58 5.07
CA ALA A 162 5.90 -11.50 4.71
C ALA A 162 5.14 -10.96 5.92
N TYR A 163 5.07 -9.64 6.05
CA TYR A 163 4.25 -8.97 7.05
C TYR A 163 3.42 -7.87 6.41
N PHE A 164 2.10 -7.94 6.57
CA PHE A 164 1.18 -6.89 6.12
C PHE A 164 0.44 -6.31 7.31
N GLN A 165 0.37 -4.99 7.36
CA GLN A 165 -0.50 -4.25 8.26
C GLN A 165 -1.44 -3.38 7.42
N LEU A 166 -2.75 -3.55 7.62
CA LEU A 166 -3.79 -2.83 6.90
C LEU A 166 -4.59 -1.98 7.86
N ASN A 167 -4.72 -0.69 7.58
CA ASN A 167 -5.43 0.26 8.42
C ASN A 167 -6.45 1.09 7.62
N GLY A 168 -7.45 1.64 8.27
CA GLY A 168 -8.45 2.51 7.64
C GLY A 168 -9.43 1.73 6.76
N SER A 169 -9.52 2.11 5.49
CA SER A 169 -10.30 1.42 4.46
C SER A 169 -9.38 0.84 3.36
N ALA A 170 -8.14 0.53 3.74
CA ALA A 170 -7.14 -0.04 2.85
C ALA A 170 -7.62 -1.34 2.23
N LYS A 171 -7.24 -1.58 0.97
CA LYS A 171 -7.63 -2.80 0.25
C LYS A 171 -6.40 -3.46 -0.36
N ILE A 172 -6.35 -4.78 -0.23
CA ILE A 172 -5.33 -5.57 -0.91
C ILE A 172 -5.94 -6.80 -1.57
N LYS A 173 -5.48 -7.08 -2.79
CA LYS A 173 -5.61 -8.37 -3.44
C LYS A 173 -4.22 -8.90 -3.69
N ALA A 174 -3.91 -10.09 -3.15
CA ALA A 174 -2.57 -10.62 -3.30
C ALA A 174 -2.54 -12.12 -3.52
N LEU A 175 -1.60 -12.55 -4.37
CA LEU A 175 -1.11 -13.91 -4.42
C LEU A 175 0.17 -13.97 -3.57
N VAL A 176 0.14 -14.69 -2.43
CA VAL A 176 1.25 -14.79 -1.49
C VAL A 176 1.77 -16.21 -1.45
N ASN A 177 3.05 -16.39 -1.76
CA ASN A 177 3.76 -17.65 -1.58
C ASN A 177 4.95 -17.39 -0.64
N ALA A 178 4.81 -17.81 0.62
CA ALA A 178 5.82 -17.58 1.65
C ALA A 178 5.75 -18.67 2.74
N PRO A 179 6.88 -19.18 3.28
CA PRO A 179 6.86 -20.04 4.46
C PRO A 179 6.19 -19.34 5.65
N VAL A 180 6.51 -18.08 5.91
CA VAL A 180 5.96 -17.34 7.06
C VAL A 180 5.23 -16.09 6.57
N PHE A 181 3.95 -15.98 6.97
CA PHE A 181 3.13 -14.82 6.67
C PHE A 181 2.39 -14.33 7.89
N LYS A 182 2.45 -13.04 8.16
CA LYS A 182 1.67 -12.35 9.18
C LYS A 182 0.84 -11.24 8.56
N LEU A 183 -0.46 -11.16 8.95
CA LEU A 183 -1.36 -10.11 8.53
C LEU A 183 -2.14 -9.56 9.73
N ASP A 184 -1.97 -8.26 10.00
CA ASP A 184 -2.74 -7.49 10.96
C ASP A 184 -3.70 -6.56 10.20
N SER A 185 -5.01 -6.69 10.42
CA SER A 185 -6.06 -5.95 9.69
C SER A 185 -6.99 -5.24 10.66
N TYR A 186 -7.09 -3.94 10.52
CA TYR A 186 -7.80 -3.06 11.44
C TYR A 186 -8.89 -2.24 10.76
N GLU A 187 -9.82 -1.72 11.54
CA GLU A 187 -10.90 -0.80 11.16
C GLU A 187 -11.84 -1.36 10.08
N ARG A 188 -11.73 -0.96 8.81
CA ARG A 188 -12.56 -1.42 7.69
C ARG A 188 -11.71 -1.96 6.54
N ALA A 189 -10.50 -2.35 6.83
CA ALA A 189 -9.59 -2.89 5.82
C ALA A 189 -10.15 -4.19 5.22
N ASP A 190 -9.89 -4.40 3.94
CA ASP A 190 -10.37 -5.55 3.16
C ASP A 190 -9.16 -6.24 2.50
N ALA A 191 -8.94 -7.51 2.85
CA ALA A 191 -7.86 -8.32 2.33
C ALA A 191 -8.42 -9.56 1.62
N GLU A 192 -8.08 -9.73 0.35
CA GLU A 192 -8.35 -10.92 -0.45
C GLU A 192 -7.00 -11.54 -0.82
N ILE A 193 -6.67 -12.67 -0.19
CA ILE A 193 -5.36 -13.29 -0.29
C ILE A 193 -5.50 -14.73 -0.79
N GLU A 194 -4.68 -15.05 -1.77
CA GLU A 194 -4.56 -16.38 -2.37
C GLU A 194 -3.12 -16.87 -2.29
N GLY A 195 -2.87 -18.16 -2.52
CA GLY A 195 -1.53 -18.74 -2.60
C GLY A 195 -1.27 -19.85 -1.60
N THR A 196 -0.01 -19.96 -1.14
CA THR A 196 0.43 -21.03 -0.23
C THR A 196 1.36 -20.48 0.84
N VAL A 197 1.06 -20.84 2.10
CA VAL A 197 1.81 -20.41 3.29
C VAL A 197 1.98 -21.61 4.23
N GLU A 198 3.12 -21.76 4.88
CA GLU A 198 3.32 -22.80 5.88
C GLU A 198 2.76 -22.35 7.23
N ASP A 199 3.27 -21.25 7.77
CA ASP A 199 2.85 -20.68 9.05
C ASP A 199 2.20 -19.32 8.86
N PHE A 200 0.92 -19.19 9.22
CA PHE A 200 0.13 -17.97 9.06
C PHE A 200 -0.35 -17.43 10.40
N GLU A 201 -0.04 -16.16 10.67
CA GLU A 201 -0.62 -15.41 11.79
C GLU A 201 -1.57 -14.34 11.26
N LEU A 202 -2.85 -14.42 11.63
CA LEU A 202 -3.89 -13.49 11.23
C LEU A 202 -4.48 -12.81 12.46
N ARG A 203 -4.47 -11.48 12.46
CA ARG A 203 -5.23 -10.66 13.41
C ARG A 203 -6.20 -9.76 12.67
N THR A 204 -7.46 -9.80 13.06
CA THR A 204 -8.52 -8.97 12.49
C THR A 204 -9.32 -8.31 13.60
N GLU A 205 -9.48 -7.00 13.52
CA GLU A 205 -10.20 -6.19 14.51
C GLU A 205 -11.25 -5.28 13.86
N HIS A 206 -12.18 -4.78 14.67
CA HIS A 206 -13.25 -3.86 14.31
C HIS A 206 -14.20 -4.43 13.25
N SER A 207 -14.19 -3.90 12.02
CA SER A 207 -15.04 -4.35 10.91
C SER A 207 -14.21 -4.78 9.69
N SER A 208 -12.98 -5.21 9.94
CA SER A 208 -12.09 -5.69 8.89
C SER A 208 -12.60 -7.01 8.29
N ASN A 209 -12.23 -7.27 7.05
CA ASN A 209 -12.66 -8.42 6.30
C ASN A 209 -11.45 -9.14 5.67
N PHE A 210 -11.30 -10.43 5.96
CA PHE A 210 -10.26 -11.27 5.40
C PHE A 210 -10.88 -12.42 4.58
N LYS A 211 -10.55 -12.49 3.31
CA LYS A 211 -10.95 -13.54 2.37
C LYS A 211 -9.73 -14.36 1.98
N GLY A 212 -9.50 -15.42 2.72
CA GLY A 212 -8.39 -16.36 2.52
C GLY A 212 -8.84 -17.77 2.17
N LYS A 213 -10.03 -17.94 1.57
CA LYS A 213 -10.50 -19.26 1.11
C LYS A 213 -9.47 -19.96 0.22
N ASN A 214 -8.82 -19.19 -0.68
CA ASN A 214 -7.83 -19.71 -1.63
C ASN A 214 -6.38 -19.58 -1.14
N LEU A 215 -6.14 -19.17 0.11
CA LEU A 215 -4.84 -19.18 0.74
C LEU A 215 -4.65 -20.53 1.47
N LEU A 216 -3.98 -21.47 0.83
CA LEU A 216 -3.72 -22.77 1.44
C LEU A 216 -2.63 -22.65 2.51
N THR A 217 -3.01 -22.91 3.76
CA THR A 217 -2.14 -22.75 4.92
C THR A 217 -1.96 -24.08 5.64
N THR A 218 -0.75 -24.41 6.08
CA THR A 218 -0.51 -25.61 6.89
C THR A 218 -0.92 -25.36 8.34
N ASN A 219 -0.31 -24.40 9.00
CA ASN A 219 -0.62 -24.01 10.37
C ASN A 219 -1.09 -22.56 10.41
N ALA A 220 -2.10 -22.27 11.24
CA ALA A 220 -2.55 -20.90 11.41
C ALA A 220 -2.85 -20.56 12.88
N LYS A 221 -2.59 -19.29 13.22
CA LYS A 221 -3.07 -18.65 14.44
C LYS A 221 -3.96 -17.47 14.06
N LEU A 222 -5.23 -17.51 14.51
CA LEU A 222 -6.21 -16.47 14.26
C LEU A 222 -6.58 -15.77 15.55
N THR A 223 -6.52 -14.44 15.55
CA THR A 223 -7.15 -13.57 16.54
C THR A 223 -8.21 -12.71 15.83
N ALA A 224 -9.47 -12.93 16.15
CA ALA A 224 -10.62 -12.26 15.54
C ALA A 224 -11.44 -11.53 16.59
N GLU A 225 -11.51 -10.21 16.49
CA GLU A 225 -12.18 -9.32 17.43
C GLU A 225 -13.18 -8.38 16.74
N GLY A 226 -14.08 -7.78 17.49
CA GLY A 226 -15.06 -6.80 17.03
C GLY A 226 -16.15 -7.40 16.16
N ARG A 227 -16.30 -6.93 14.92
CA ARG A 227 -17.23 -7.43 13.90
C ARG A 227 -16.49 -7.93 12.68
N SER A 228 -15.27 -8.39 12.88
CA SER A 228 -14.43 -8.87 11.79
C SER A 228 -15.03 -10.11 11.13
N LYS A 229 -14.77 -10.28 9.83
CA LYS A 229 -15.21 -11.44 9.06
C LYS A 229 -14.02 -12.11 8.42
N ASN A 230 -13.89 -13.41 8.65
CA ASN A 230 -12.71 -14.17 8.24
C ASN A 230 -13.11 -15.44 7.49
N GLU A 231 -12.50 -15.65 6.33
CA GLU A 231 -12.48 -16.91 5.61
C GLU A 231 -11.05 -17.46 5.65
N ILE A 232 -10.83 -18.61 6.28
CA ILE A 232 -9.49 -19.18 6.46
C ILE A 232 -9.45 -20.65 6.02
N SER A 233 -8.41 -21.02 5.28
CA SER A 233 -8.21 -22.35 4.72
C SER A 233 -6.95 -22.99 5.33
N VAL A 234 -7.11 -23.93 6.26
CA VAL A 234 -6.03 -24.53 7.03
C VAL A 234 -6.08 -26.06 6.94
N THR A 235 -4.93 -26.69 6.75
CA THR A 235 -4.86 -28.15 6.52
C THR A 235 -4.52 -28.96 7.77
N GLU A 236 -3.67 -28.42 8.67
CA GLU A 236 -3.20 -29.19 9.84
C GLU A 236 -3.66 -28.60 11.17
N ASN A 237 -3.13 -27.47 11.60
CA ASN A 237 -3.38 -26.91 12.92
C ASN A 237 -3.92 -25.49 12.87
N LEU A 238 -4.99 -25.21 13.60
CA LEU A 238 -5.60 -23.90 13.72
C LEU A 238 -5.85 -23.54 15.17
N SER A 239 -5.10 -22.57 15.72
CA SER A 239 -5.38 -21.97 17.02
C SER A 239 -6.24 -20.71 16.83
N ILE A 240 -7.28 -20.54 17.66
CA ILE A 240 -8.28 -19.46 17.51
C ILE A 240 -8.52 -18.75 18.83
N ILE A 241 -8.42 -17.43 18.77
CA ILE A 241 -9.05 -16.49 19.71
C ILE A 241 -10.15 -15.78 18.92
N ALA A 242 -11.42 -15.93 19.35
CA ALA A 242 -12.57 -15.27 18.73
C ALA A 242 -13.43 -14.59 19.78
N GLU A 243 -13.60 -13.28 19.64
CA GLU A 243 -14.28 -12.44 20.60
C GLU A 243 -15.35 -11.56 19.95
N ASP A 244 -16.20 -10.94 20.79
CA ASP A 244 -17.23 -9.99 20.43
C ASP A 244 -18.28 -10.59 19.47
N ARG A 245 -18.37 -10.03 18.24
CA ARG A 245 -19.24 -10.49 17.15
C ARG A 245 -18.45 -10.90 15.91
N SER A 246 -17.23 -11.39 16.10
CA SER A 246 -16.40 -11.86 15.00
C SER A 246 -17.03 -13.10 14.35
N GLU A 247 -16.91 -13.20 13.04
CA GLU A 247 -17.38 -14.36 12.27
C GLU A 247 -16.18 -15.00 11.54
N THR A 248 -15.98 -16.30 11.73
CA THR A 248 -14.93 -17.05 11.03
C THR A 248 -15.51 -18.25 10.32
N THR A 249 -15.25 -18.36 9.03
CA THR A 249 -15.54 -19.53 8.21
C THR A 249 -14.26 -20.30 7.94
N ILE A 250 -14.23 -21.58 8.31
CA ILE A 250 -13.06 -22.45 8.22
C ILE A 250 -13.25 -23.42 7.06
N PHE A 251 -12.30 -23.47 6.15
CA PHE A 251 -12.20 -24.44 5.07
C PHE A 251 -11.17 -25.51 5.40
N ASN A 252 -11.30 -26.69 4.78
CA ASN A 252 -10.57 -27.92 5.11
C ASN A 252 -10.93 -28.49 6.49
N THR A 253 -10.08 -29.35 7.05
CA THR A 253 -10.33 -30.10 8.30
C THR A 253 -9.14 -30.05 9.25
N PRO A 254 -8.70 -28.86 9.69
CA PRO A 254 -7.59 -28.75 10.62
C PRO A 254 -7.97 -29.30 12.00
N LYS A 255 -6.95 -29.65 12.81
CA LYS A 255 -7.12 -29.74 14.25
C LYS A 255 -7.30 -28.35 14.81
N ILE A 256 -8.44 -28.09 15.48
CA ILE A 256 -8.77 -26.77 16.02
C ILE A 256 -8.50 -26.76 17.51
N GLU A 257 -7.76 -25.75 17.97
CA GLU A 257 -7.59 -25.39 19.35
C GLU A 257 -8.25 -24.02 19.62
N LEU A 258 -9.25 -24.01 20.50
CA LEU A 258 -9.92 -22.77 20.92
C LEU A 258 -9.25 -22.26 22.18
N GLU A 259 -8.35 -21.26 22.05
CA GLU A 259 -7.71 -20.59 23.20
C GLU A 259 -8.70 -19.69 23.94
N LYS A 260 -9.57 -18.99 23.19
CA LYS A 260 -10.61 -18.12 23.73
C LYS A 260 -11.81 -18.05 22.78
N PHE A 261 -13.02 -18.16 23.32
CA PHE A 261 -14.25 -18.03 22.55
C PHE A 261 -15.31 -17.35 23.40
N THR A 262 -15.55 -16.05 23.17
CA THR A 262 -16.38 -15.20 24.04
C THR A 262 -17.26 -14.25 23.23
N GLY A 263 -18.27 -13.68 23.91
CA GLY A 263 -19.22 -12.76 23.30
C GLY A 263 -20.22 -13.50 22.40
N GLU A 264 -20.50 -12.93 21.23
CA GLU A 264 -21.40 -13.47 20.19
C GLU A 264 -20.57 -13.99 19.00
N ALA A 265 -19.33 -14.43 19.22
CA ALA A 265 -18.45 -14.91 18.17
C ALA A 265 -19.02 -16.18 17.49
N ILE A 266 -18.82 -16.30 16.18
CA ILE A 266 -19.37 -17.38 15.37
C ILE A 266 -18.25 -18.09 14.62
N LEU A 267 -18.17 -19.43 14.77
CA LEU A 267 -17.34 -20.30 13.97
C LEU A 267 -18.21 -21.17 13.07
N LYS A 268 -17.89 -21.20 11.78
CA LYS A 268 -18.59 -22.02 10.77
C LYS A 268 -17.58 -22.86 10.02
N LYS A 269 -17.94 -24.09 9.70
CA LYS A 269 -17.19 -24.91 8.73
C LYS A 269 -17.91 -24.81 7.38
N ALA A 270 -17.13 -24.66 6.31
CA ALA A 270 -17.62 -24.71 4.94
C ALA A 270 -16.79 -25.68 4.08
N GLU A 271 -17.38 -26.11 2.98
CA GLU A 271 -16.71 -26.88 1.93
C GLU A 271 -16.33 -25.93 0.78
N PHE A 272 -15.39 -26.35 -0.06
CA PHE A 272 -14.95 -25.57 -1.23
C PHE A 272 -16.03 -25.46 -2.30
#